data_3991369d597d1a4299323cb5bbb9f46b
#
_entry.id   3991369d597d1a4299323cb5bbb9f46b
#
_cell.length_a   1.000
_cell.length_b   1.000
_cell.length_c   1.000
_cell.angle_alpha   90.00
_cell.angle_beta   90.00
_cell.angle_gamma   90.00
#
_symmetry.space_group_name_H-M   'P 1'
#
loop_
_entity.id
_entity.type
_entity.pdbx_description
1 polymer ?
#
loop_
_entity_poly.entity_id
_entity_poly.type
_entity_poly.pdbx_seq_one_letter_code
_entity_poly.pdbx_strand_id
1 'polypeptide(L)'
;MLISGLKNYHNFDFELFIFPTRLLKQNKIAFMENLYIESTAKTPQIDLNHLTGELIFSGKSIPENAAKLYENVLKWVLEYINNPRHTTNLRINLEYFNTASTIWLAKIVKALCSMKESEYTVMIHLYFDIEDFDNMDDEDHKDALSPIIDMIGSPTISVGIKMYGTDEKGKILKESIVLV
;
A
#
# COMPACT_ATOMS: atom_id res chain seq x y z
N MET A 1 11.76 80.28 12.45
CA MET A 1 11.02 80.77 13.62
C MET A 1 10.17 79.62 14.11
N LEU A 2 10.55 79.12 15.29
CA LEU A 2 9.78 78.34 16.28
C LEU A 2 9.22 76.98 15.86
N ILE A 3 9.82 75.85 16.24
CA ILE A 3 9.93 75.15 17.55
C ILE A 3 8.54 74.81 18.11
N SER A 4 8.46 73.57 18.40
CA SER A 4 7.79 72.88 19.51
C SER A 4 6.70 71.87 19.12
N GLY A 5 6.88 70.67 19.59
CA GLY A 5 5.83 69.66 19.63
C GLY A 5 6.26 68.19 19.69
N LEU A 6 7.37 67.99 20.43
CA LEU A 6 7.61 66.57 20.92
C LEU A 6 6.70 66.36 22.14
N LYS A 7 5.77 65.44 22.06
CA LYS A 7 5.19 64.78 23.23
C LYS A 7 4.72 63.37 22.95
N ASN A 8 5.41 62.47 23.63
CA ASN A 8 4.93 61.27 24.26
C ASN A 8 4.41 60.16 23.37
N TYR A 9 5.31 59.25 22.95
CA TYR A 9 4.96 57.85 22.79
C TYR A 9 5.22 57.16 24.13
N HIS A 10 4.13 56.99 24.90
CA HIS A 10 4.08 56.14 26.06
C HIS A 10 4.08 54.69 25.60
N ASN A 11 4.98 53.93 26.19
CA ASN A 11 4.96 52.54 26.53
C ASN A 11 3.99 51.68 25.73
N PHE A 12 4.51 51.00 24.71
CA PHE A 12 3.94 49.78 24.26
C PHE A 12 4.51 48.68 25.16
N ASP A 13 3.69 48.28 26.15
CA ASP A 13 3.92 47.08 26.92
C ASP A 13 3.91 45.89 25.97
N PHE A 14 5.07 45.30 25.77
CA PHE A 14 5.23 43.97 25.23
C PHE A 14 4.70 43.01 26.28
N GLU A 15 3.36 42.83 26.38
CA GLU A 15 2.82 41.68 27.03
C GLU A 15 3.24 40.47 26.21
N LEU A 16 4.20 39.74 26.78
CA LEU A 16 4.54 38.37 26.39
C LEU A 16 3.25 37.60 26.26
N PHE A 17 2.84 37.31 25.01
CA PHE A 17 1.92 36.25 24.74
C PHE A 17 2.60 34.93 25.13
N ILE A 18 2.45 34.56 26.39
CA ILE A 18 2.76 33.26 26.91
C ILE A 18 1.73 32.34 26.27
N PHE A 19 2.05 31.79 25.10
CA PHE A 19 1.35 30.65 24.58
C PHE A 19 1.46 29.53 25.62
N PRO A 20 0.34 28.95 26.05
CA PRO A 20 0.38 27.87 27.01
C PRO A 20 1.15 26.70 26.38
N THR A 21 2.32 26.44 26.94
CA THR A 21 3.24 25.35 26.61
C THR A 21 2.63 23.95 26.77
N ARG A 22 1.32 23.81 26.71
CA ARG A 22 0.59 22.58 27.01
C ARG A 22 0.00 21.85 25.81
N LEU A 23 0.36 22.25 24.58
CA LEU A 23 -0.14 21.61 23.34
C LEU A 23 0.95 21.26 22.32
N LEU A 24 2.20 21.24 22.71
CA LEU A 24 3.22 20.51 21.98
C LEU A 24 3.24 19.04 22.48
N LYS A 25 2.12 18.34 22.36
CA LYS A 25 2.25 16.94 22.03
C LYS A 25 3.05 16.93 20.72
N GLN A 26 4.31 16.60 20.81
CA GLN A 26 5.13 16.26 19.67
C GLN A 26 4.35 15.21 18.89
N ASN A 27 3.57 15.65 17.90
CA ASN A 27 3.28 14.81 16.76
C ASN A 27 4.65 14.57 16.13
N LYS A 28 5.32 13.54 16.60
CA LYS A 28 6.38 12.91 15.88
C LYS A 28 5.71 12.50 14.58
N ILE A 29 5.86 13.35 13.56
CA ILE A 29 5.51 12.96 12.19
C ILE A 29 6.43 11.77 11.96
N ALA A 30 5.91 10.58 12.21
CA ALA A 30 6.61 9.36 11.88
C ALA A 30 6.68 9.38 10.35
N PHE A 31 7.84 9.73 9.81
CA PHE A 31 8.09 9.57 8.39
C PHE A 31 8.01 8.08 8.12
N MET A 32 6.99 7.69 7.38
CA MET A 32 6.86 6.33 6.90
C MET A 32 8.04 6.05 5.95
N GLU A 33 8.76 4.97 6.19
CA GLU A 33 9.87 4.55 5.33
C GLU A 33 9.39 3.46 4.36
N ASN A 34 10.06 3.35 3.22
CA ASN A 34 9.86 2.21 2.32
C ASN A 34 10.33 0.93 3.01
N LEU A 35 9.66 -0.18 2.73
CA LEU A 35 10.06 -1.50 3.23
C LEU A 35 10.61 -2.33 2.09
N TYR A 36 11.87 -2.75 2.21
CA TYR A 36 12.50 -3.66 1.27
C TYR A 36 12.99 -4.92 1.99
N ILE A 37 12.62 -6.08 1.48
CA ILE A 37 13.08 -7.39 1.96
C ILE A 37 13.63 -8.15 0.76
N GLU A 38 14.89 -8.55 0.85
CA GLU A 38 15.56 -9.33 -0.18
C GLU A 38 15.00 -10.74 -0.27
N SER A 39 14.89 -11.28 -1.48
CA SER A 39 14.46 -12.65 -1.70
C SER A 39 15.46 -13.67 -1.19
N THR A 40 14.97 -14.84 -0.84
CA THR A 40 15.78 -16.03 -0.57
C THR A 40 15.26 -17.20 -1.40
N ALA A 41 15.85 -18.37 -1.26
CA ALA A 41 15.33 -19.60 -1.92
C ALA A 41 13.88 -19.93 -1.52
N LYS A 42 13.39 -19.43 -0.37
CA LYS A 42 12.06 -19.76 0.19
C LYS A 42 11.18 -18.53 0.47
N THR A 43 11.73 -17.32 0.39
CA THR A 43 10.97 -16.09 0.68
C THR A 43 11.00 -15.14 -0.50
N PRO A 44 9.89 -14.44 -0.80
CA PRO A 44 9.83 -13.51 -1.90
C PRO A 44 10.70 -12.27 -1.63
N GLN A 45 11.08 -11.58 -2.68
CA GLN A 45 11.42 -10.18 -2.59
C GLN A 45 10.14 -9.38 -2.31
N ILE A 46 10.24 -8.45 -1.38
CA ILE A 46 9.13 -7.54 -1.05
C ILE A 46 9.67 -6.11 -1.13
N ASP A 47 9.05 -5.29 -1.97
CA ASP A 47 9.40 -3.87 -2.16
C ASP A 47 8.12 -3.04 -2.03
N LEU A 48 8.00 -2.32 -0.91
CA LEU A 48 6.84 -1.50 -0.59
C LEU A 48 7.25 -0.04 -0.54
N ASN A 49 6.77 0.74 -1.48
CA ASN A 49 7.12 2.14 -1.65
C ASN A 49 5.92 3.05 -1.39
N HIS A 50 5.92 3.73 -0.24
CA HIS A 50 4.84 4.63 0.16
C HIS A 50 4.80 5.91 -0.70
N LEU A 51 5.90 6.31 -1.34
CA LEU A 51 5.95 7.51 -2.17
C LEU A 51 5.28 7.31 -3.53
N THR A 52 5.36 6.08 -4.08
CA THR A 52 4.78 5.76 -5.39
C THR A 52 3.46 4.99 -5.30
N GLY A 53 3.18 4.32 -4.18
CA GLY A 53 2.06 3.40 -4.04
C GLY A 53 2.30 2.04 -4.71
N GLU A 54 3.54 1.72 -5.09
CA GLU A 54 3.91 0.42 -5.63
C GLU A 54 4.25 -0.54 -4.49
N LEU A 55 3.53 -1.66 -4.42
CA LEU A 55 3.70 -2.72 -3.42
C LEU A 55 3.95 -4.02 -4.17
N ILE A 56 5.21 -4.48 -4.20
CA ILE A 56 5.66 -5.56 -5.09
C ILE A 56 6.07 -6.78 -4.26
N PHE A 57 5.55 -7.93 -4.64
CA PHE A 57 5.92 -9.25 -4.13
C PHE A 57 6.36 -10.11 -5.31
N SER A 58 7.60 -10.62 -5.32
CA SER A 58 8.11 -11.39 -6.44
C SER A 58 8.95 -12.60 -6.01
N GLY A 59 8.91 -13.67 -6.82
CA GLY A 59 9.66 -14.91 -6.62
C GLY A 59 8.86 -15.98 -5.87
N LYS A 60 9.45 -16.67 -4.88
CA LYS A 60 8.82 -17.79 -4.17
C LYS A 60 8.40 -17.41 -2.75
N SER A 61 7.22 -17.82 -2.33
CA SER A 61 6.71 -17.57 -0.99
C SER A 61 6.33 -18.87 -0.28
N ILE A 62 7.34 -19.58 0.20
CA ILE A 62 7.24 -20.83 0.98
C ILE A 62 8.05 -20.76 2.28
N PRO A 63 7.90 -19.66 3.06
CA PRO A 63 8.66 -19.47 4.29
C PRO A 63 8.33 -20.58 5.29
N GLU A 64 9.32 -20.98 6.09
CA GLU A 64 9.11 -21.93 7.20
C GLU A 64 8.26 -21.28 8.32
N ASN A 65 8.38 -19.97 8.49
CA ASN A 65 7.57 -19.19 9.40
C ASN A 65 7.02 -17.95 8.68
N ALA A 66 5.83 -18.08 8.11
CA ALA A 66 5.16 -17.00 7.39
C ALA A 66 4.86 -15.80 8.30
N ALA A 67 4.52 -16.01 9.56
CA ALA A 67 4.26 -14.92 10.49
C ALA A 67 5.49 -14.03 10.67
N LYS A 68 6.68 -14.62 10.87
CA LYS A 68 7.93 -13.87 11.02
C LYS A 68 8.23 -12.96 9.82
N LEU A 69 7.86 -13.39 8.61
CA LEU A 69 8.03 -12.60 7.38
C LEU A 69 6.95 -11.53 7.26
N TYR A 70 5.70 -11.92 7.36
CA TYR A 70 4.57 -11.10 6.93
C TYR A 70 3.99 -10.18 8.01
N GLU A 71 4.26 -10.39 9.31
CA GLU A 71 3.77 -9.49 10.37
C GLU A 71 4.28 -8.05 10.19
N ASN A 72 5.55 -7.88 9.87
CA ASN A 72 6.12 -6.56 9.60
C ASN A 72 5.56 -5.94 8.31
N VAL A 73 5.32 -6.75 7.29
CA VAL A 73 4.70 -6.33 6.03
C VAL A 73 3.27 -5.83 6.29
N LEU A 74 2.46 -6.61 7.00
CA LEU A 74 1.10 -6.22 7.35
C LEU A 74 1.07 -4.96 8.21
N LYS A 75 1.98 -4.85 9.19
CA LYS A 75 2.12 -3.64 10.02
C LYS A 75 2.42 -2.41 9.17
N TRP A 76 3.34 -2.53 8.21
CA TRP A 76 3.66 -1.47 7.26
C TRP A 76 2.43 -1.08 6.43
N VAL A 77 1.68 -2.05 5.91
CA VAL A 77 0.46 -1.79 5.14
C VAL A 77 -0.60 -1.08 5.99
N LEU A 78 -0.80 -1.50 7.25
CA LEU A 78 -1.73 -0.85 8.18
C LEU A 78 -1.34 0.59 8.52
N GLU A 79 -0.05 0.93 8.48
CA GLU A 79 0.42 2.30 8.60
C GLU A 79 0.21 3.08 7.30
N TYR A 80 0.53 2.47 6.14
CA TYR A 80 0.39 3.05 4.82
C TYR A 80 -1.03 3.52 4.51
N ILE A 81 -2.05 2.73 4.85
CA ILE A 81 -3.46 3.06 4.58
C ILE A 81 -3.98 4.28 5.35
N ASN A 82 -3.24 4.83 6.32
CA ASN A 82 -3.60 6.09 6.98
C ASN A 82 -3.26 7.33 6.15
N ASN A 83 -2.35 7.21 5.17
CA ASN A 83 -1.99 8.28 4.23
C ASN A 83 -1.52 7.64 2.90
N PRO A 84 -2.42 6.94 2.18
CA PRO A 84 -2.06 6.20 0.98
C PRO A 84 -1.88 7.13 -0.22
N ARG A 85 -1.38 6.58 -1.31
CA ARG A 85 -1.45 7.23 -2.61
C ARG A 85 -2.85 7.09 -3.20
N HIS A 86 -3.21 8.01 -4.07
CA HIS A 86 -4.51 7.99 -4.78
C HIS A 86 -4.73 6.64 -5.49
N THR A 87 -3.68 6.10 -6.08
CA THR A 87 -3.67 4.74 -6.63
C THR A 87 -2.58 3.92 -5.95
N THR A 88 -2.98 2.77 -5.42
CA THR A 88 -2.09 1.75 -4.87
C THR A 88 -2.04 0.56 -5.81
N ASN A 89 -0.85 0.19 -6.27
CA ASN A 89 -0.63 -0.97 -7.13
C ASN A 89 -0.05 -2.12 -6.31
N LEU A 90 -0.84 -3.15 -6.04
CA LEU A 90 -0.37 -4.38 -5.40
C LEU A 90 0.01 -5.38 -6.49
N ARG A 91 1.31 -5.63 -6.66
CA ARG A 91 1.84 -6.58 -7.65
C ARG A 91 2.23 -7.90 -6.99
N ILE A 92 1.55 -8.97 -7.35
CA ILE A 92 1.81 -10.32 -6.86
C ILE A 92 2.35 -11.14 -8.03
N ASN A 93 3.68 -11.16 -8.17
CA ASN A 93 4.42 -11.94 -9.17
C ASN A 93 5.15 -13.09 -8.47
N LEU A 94 4.37 -14.04 -7.94
CA LEU A 94 4.88 -15.17 -7.18
C LEU A 94 4.81 -16.44 -8.03
N GLU A 95 5.98 -17.02 -8.34
CA GLU A 95 6.10 -18.29 -9.05
C GLU A 95 5.43 -19.44 -8.27
N TYR A 96 5.53 -19.38 -6.95
CA TYR A 96 4.95 -20.37 -6.05
C TYR A 96 4.73 -19.80 -4.65
N PHE A 97 3.62 -20.16 -4.01
CA PHE A 97 3.32 -19.79 -2.63
C PHE A 97 2.53 -20.89 -1.91
N ASN A 98 2.77 -21.04 -0.61
CA ASN A 98 2.08 -22.02 0.22
C ASN A 98 0.83 -21.43 0.88
N THR A 99 0.00 -22.29 1.47
CA THR A 99 -1.24 -21.88 2.17
C THR A 99 -1.02 -20.83 3.26
N ALA A 100 0.10 -20.92 3.99
CA ALA A 100 0.41 -19.93 5.02
C ALA A 100 0.64 -18.54 4.41
N SER A 101 1.34 -18.45 3.27
CA SER A 101 1.54 -17.20 2.53
C SER A 101 0.22 -16.66 1.98
N THR A 102 -0.66 -17.52 1.46
CA THR A 102 -2.00 -17.14 0.98
C THR A 102 -2.79 -16.41 2.06
N ILE A 103 -2.79 -16.92 3.29
CA ILE A 103 -3.50 -16.29 4.42
C ILE A 103 -2.97 -14.88 4.71
N TRP A 104 -1.65 -14.67 4.61
CA TRP A 104 -1.05 -13.37 4.85
C TRP A 104 -1.30 -12.39 3.71
N LEU A 105 -1.20 -12.84 2.46
CA LEU A 105 -1.55 -12.03 1.30
C LEU A 105 -3.02 -11.60 1.36
N ALA A 106 -3.91 -12.50 1.77
CA ALA A 106 -5.32 -12.20 2.01
C ALA A 106 -5.52 -11.07 3.03
N LYS A 107 -4.79 -11.12 4.17
CA LYS A 107 -4.84 -10.05 5.18
C LYS A 107 -4.34 -8.72 4.63
N ILE A 108 -3.32 -8.73 3.78
CA ILE A 108 -2.78 -7.53 3.12
C ILE A 108 -3.81 -6.93 2.17
N VAL A 109 -4.41 -7.74 1.29
CA VAL A 109 -5.49 -7.30 0.38
C VAL A 109 -6.63 -6.70 1.17
N LYS A 110 -7.11 -7.40 2.21
CA LYS A 110 -8.19 -6.92 3.07
C LYS A 110 -7.85 -5.60 3.76
N ALA A 111 -6.61 -5.43 4.23
CA ALA A 111 -6.16 -4.18 4.83
C ALA A 111 -6.18 -3.03 3.82
N LEU A 112 -5.67 -3.23 2.60
CA LEU A 112 -5.70 -2.22 1.54
C LEU A 112 -7.15 -1.85 1.17
N CYS A 113 -8.04 -2.84 1.04
CA CYS A 113 -9.45 -2.61 0.69
C CYS A 113 -10.27 -2.01 1.85
N SER A 114 -9.70 -1.88 3.06
CA SER A 114 -10.36 -1.24 4.22
C SER A 114 -10.27 0.28 4.25
N MET A 115 -9.59 0.91 3.29
CA MET A 115 -9.57 2.37 3.13
C MET A 115 -11.01 2.89 2.97
N LYS A 116 -11.30 4.08 3.54
CA LYS A 116 -12.69 4.56 3.67
C LYS A 116 -13.07 5.64 2.66
N GLU A 117 -12.08 6.30 2.08
CA GLU A 117 -12.33 7.43 1.19
C GLU A 117 -12.43 6.94 -0.26
N SER A 118 -13.57 7.19 -0.89
CA SER A 118 -13.90 6.69 -2.25
C SER A 118 -12.99 7.18 -3.37
N GLU A 119 -12.14 8.16 -3.09
CA GLU A 119 -11.16 8.68 -4.05
C GLU A 119 -9.96 7.76 -4.25
N TYR A 120 -9.74 6.80 -3.34
CA TYR A 120 -8.62 5.87 -3.48
C TYR A 120 -8.97 4.71 -4.42
N THR A 121 -7.95 4.22 -5.07
CA THR A 121 -8.02 3.06 -5.96
C THR A 121 -6.95 2.04 -5.59
N VAL A 122 -7.34 0.78 -5.49
CA VAL A 122 -6.40 -0.35 -5.38
C VAL A 122 -6.44 -1.17 -6.66
N MET A 123 -5.30 -1.30 -7.31
CA MET A 123 -5.11 -2.16 -8.47
C MET A 123 -4.28 -3.38 -8.06
N ILE A 124 -4.88 -4.56 -8.12
CA ILE A 124 -4.20 -5.84 -7.84
C ILE A 124 -3.72 -6.40 -9.18
N HIS A 125 -2.43 -6.68 -9.28
CA HIS A 125 -1.79 -7.20 -10.47
C HIS A 125 -1.31 -8.63 -10.19
N LEU A 126 -1.86 -9.59 -10.92
CA LEU A 126 -1.54 -11.02 -10.83
C LEU A 126 -0.82 -11.46 -12.09
N TYR A 127 0.26 -12.21 -11.92
CA TYR A 127 1.09 -12.70 -13.03
C TYR A 127 1.03 -14.21 -13.07
N PHE A 128 0.78 -14.76 -14.25
CA PHE A 128 0.68 -16.18 -14.56
C PHE A 128 1.67 -16.52 -15.67
N ASP A 129 2.08 -17.77 -15.74
CA ASP A 129 2.70 -18.29 -16.95
C ASP A 129 1.73 -18.17 -18.12
N ILE A 130 2.25 -17.92 -19.34
CA ILE A 130 1.39 -17.74 -20.51
C ILE A 130 0.61 -18.99 -20.86
N GLU A 131 1.17 -20.20 -20.61
CA GLU A 131 0.49 -21.44 -20.87
C GLU A 131 -0.70 -21.62 -19.91
N ASP A 132 -0.50 -21.29 -18.61
CA ASP A 132 -1.59 -21.30 -17.61
C ASP A 132 -2.65 -20.27 -17.97
N PHE A 133 -2.24 -19.05 -18.35
CA PHE A 133 -3.16 -17.97 -18.74
C PHE A 133 -4.00 -18.35 -19.96
N ASP A 134 -3.40 -19.00 -20.97
CA ASP A 134 -4.09 -19.38 -22.23
C ASP A 134 -5.02 -20.58 -22.04
N ASN A 135 -4.77 -21.41 -21.05
CA ASN A 135 -5.62 -22.56 -20.71
C ASN A 135 -6.82 -22.18 -19.83
N MET A 136 -6.82 -20.97 -19.24
CA MET A 136 -7.96 -20.45 -18.48
C MET A 136 -9.03 -19.91 -19.43
N ASP A 137 -10.24 -20.44 -19.36
CA ASP A 137 -11.40 -19.79 -19.98
C ASP A 137 -11.98 -18.67 -19.08
N ASP A 138 -13.06 -18.04 -19.51
CA ASP A 138 -13.70 -16.94 -18.74
C ASP A 138 -14.27 -17.42 -17.38
N GLU A 139 -14.63 -18.68 -17.26
CA GLU A 139 -15.13 -19.29 -16.02
C GLU A 139 -13.97 -19.62 -15.09
N ASP A 140 -12.88 -20.18 -15.62
CA ASP A 140 -11.64 -20.42 -14.88
C ASP A 140 -11.03 -19.14 -14.33
N HIS A 141 -11.04 -18.04 -15.10
CA HIS A 141 -10.62 -16.71 -14.62
C HIS A 141 -11.46 -16.24 -13.43
N LYS A 142 -12.79 -16.42 -13.48
CA LYS A 142 -13.68 -16.05 -12.37
C LYS A 142 -13.44 -16.93 -11.15
N ASP A 143 -13.27 -18.22 -11.34
CA ASP A 143 -13.01 -19.15 -10.25
C ASP A 143 -11.66 -18.90 -9.59
N ALA A 144 -10.62 -18.59 -10.37
CA ALA A 144 -9.31 -18.22 -9.85
C ALA A 144 -9.34 -16.91 -9.05
N LEU A 145 -10.20 -15.96 -9.43
CA LEU A 145 -10.37 -14.66 -8.75
C LEU A 145 -11.37 -14.70 -7.59
N SER A 146 -12.31 -15.64 -7.57
CA SER A 146 -13.36 -15.73 -6.56
C SER A 146 -12.82 -15.63 -5.12
N PRO A 147 -11.76 -16.36 -4.72
CA PRO A 147 -11.21 -16.23 -3.37
C PRO A 147 -10.69 -14.81 -3.06
N ILE A 148 -10.14 -14.11 -4.06
CA ILE A 148 -9.64 -12.75 -3.90
C ILE A 148 -10.82 -11.79 -3.79
N ILE A 149 -11.83 -11.93 -4.66
CA ILE A 149 -13.05 -11.12 -4.66
C ILE A 149 -13.79 -11.29 -3.34
N ASP A 150 -13.92 -12.51 -2.83
CA ASP A 150 -14.55 -12.79 -1.53
C ASP A 150 -13.83 -12.12 -0.36
N MET A 151 -12.49 -12.02 -0.44
CA MET A 151 -11.68 -11.33 0.56
C MET A 151 -11.84 -9.81 0.51
N ILE A 152 -12.01 -9.24 -0.67
CA ILE A 152 -12.24 -7.80 -0.87
C ILE A 152 -13.57 -7.40 -0.23
N GLY A 153 -14.60 -8.21 -0.39
CA GLY A 153 -15.95 -7.93 0.12
C GLY A 153 -16.60 -6.75 -0.59
N SER A 154 -17.14 -5.80 0.19
CA SER A 154 -17.77 -4.58 -0.34
C SER A 154 -16.96 -3.34 0.04
N PRO A 155 -15.90 -3.01 -0.69
CA PRO A 155 -15.04 -1.89 -0.38
C PRO A 155 -15.74 -0.54 -0.67
N THR A 156 -15.33 0.51 0.03
CA THR A 156 -15.78 1.89 -0.27
C THR A 156 -14.97 2.49 -1.42
N ILE A 157 -13.74 2.03 -1.59
CA ILE A 157 -12.79 2.45 -2.62
C ILE A 157 -13.04 1.73 -3.93
N SER A 158 -12.42 2.22 -5.02
CA SER A 158 -12.39 1.49 -6.30
C SER A 158 -11.35 0.37 -6.25
N VAL A 159 -11.73 -0.84 -6.66
CA VAL A 159 -10.81 -1.98 -6.74
C VAL A 159 -10.86 -2.58 -8.15
N GLY A 160 -9.70 -2.81 -8.72
CA GLY A 160 -9.54 -3.51 -9.99
C GLY A 160 -8.51 -4.62 -9.89
N ILE A 161 -8.71 -5.68 -10.64
CA ILE A 161 -7.78 -6.80 -10.74
C ILE A 161 -7.30 -6.90 -12.18
N LYS A 162 -5.98 -6.84 -12.37
CA LYS A 162 -5.34 -7.10 -13.67
C LYS A 162 -4.60 -8.41 -13.62
N MET A 163 -4.82 -9.23 -14.63
CA MET A 163 -4.12 -10.49 -14.82
C MET A 163 -3.21 -10.37 -16.04
N TYR A 164 -2.02 -10.94 -15.94
CA TYR A 164 -1.00 -10.91 -16.98
C TYR A 164 -0.52 -12.32 -17.28
N GLY A 165 -0.55 -12.72 -18.55
CA GLY A 165 0.16 -13.88 -19.06
C GLY A 165 1.59 -13.47 -19.44
N THR A 166 2.60 -14.10 -18.84
CA THR A 166 4.02 -13.75 -19.04
C THR A 166 4.80 -14.94 -19.61
N ASP A 167 5.83 -14.63 -20.40
CA ASP A 167 6.81 -15.63 -20.82
C ASP A 167 7.83 -15.92 -19.70
N GLU A 168 8.70 -16.92 -19.94
CA GLU A 168 9.78 -17.34 -19.01
C GLU A 168 10.73 -16.19 -18.63
N LYS A 169 10.77 -15.11 -19.40
CA LYS A 169 11.58 -13.90 -19.14
C LYS A 169 10.81 -12.82 -18.39
N GLY A 170 9.55 -13.09 -18.02
CA GLY A 170 8.67 -12.14 -17.36
C GLY A 170 8.10 -11.05 -18.27
N LYS A 171 8.21 -11.20 -19.62
CA LYS A 171 7.60 -10.28 -20.56
C LYS A 171 6.10 -10.55 -20.64
N ILE A 172 5.28 -9.50 -20.47
CA ILE A 172 3.84 -9.57 -20.60
C ILE A 172 3.48 -9.81 -22.08
N LEU A 173 2.74 -10.88 -22.35
CA LEU A 173 2.24 -11.25 -23.67
C LEU A 173 0.74 -11.02 -23.79
N LYS A 174 -0.01 -11.17 -22.70
CA LYS A 174 -1.46 -10.96 -22.64
C LYS A 174 -1.86 -10.26 -21.34
N GLU A 175 -3.00 -9.59 -21.36
CA GLU A 175 -3.59 -8.99 -20.16
C GLU A 175 -5.12 -9.08 -20.19
N SER A 176 -5.71 -9.15 -19.01
CA SER A 176 -7.15 -9.05 -18.77
C SER A 176 -7.38 -8.16 -17.54
N ILE A 177 -8.55 -7.50 -17.49
CA ILE A 177 -8.94 -6.64 -16.36
C ILE A 177 -10.34 -6.96 -15.89
N VAL A 178 -10.51 -7.05 -14.58
CA VAL A 178 -11.79 -7.18 -13.90
C VAL A 178 -11.95 -6.02 -12.91
N LEU A 179 -13.06 -5.31 -12.98
CA LEU A 179 -13.46 -4.30 -11.99
C LEU A 179 -14.37 -4.96 -10.95
N VAL A 180 -14.11 -4.68 -9.67
CA VAL A 180 -14.81 -5.25 -8.53
C VAL A 180 -15.68 -4.20 -7.84
#